data_26056a7aa34317d534a024e3129ff784
#
_entry.id   26056a7aa34317d534a024e3129ff784
#
_cell.length_a   1.000
_cell.length_b   1.000
_cell.length_c   1.000
_cell.angle_alpha   90.00
_cell.angle_beta   90.00
_cell.angle_gamma   90.00
#
_symmetry.space_group_name_H-M   'P 1'
#
loop_
_entity.id
_entity.type
_entity.pdbx_description
1 polymer ?
#
loop_
_entity_poly.entity_id
_entity_poly.type
_entity_poly.pdbx_seq_one_letter_code
_entity_poly.pdbx_strand_id
1 'polypeptide(L)'
;MNNERAWLVRRIVLSVLFLLVVAVPLYPELFGLDEVTPFPQLVAFRPQGLVVVLVLGVLMLVRRGWRIAAVLVMGLALTGAALTTPRQFSDADPPPAGSRVLTIMVANVLGGGADAGAVAKVIRERKPDLVSLPEAQADVREAIRAHLQGLAYNGYTLQSSAAVESATSVLVSSSLGAVRFTKDPSATTFGHIIVTGGNLGEVRLIAYHGFPPLPAEVTTWKRDLGVLRQWCAQDPPTIVAGDFNATTDHADFRHALGSNCRSVASLTGSGLIGTWPSNRPAVTRTQIDHVLITRQLEPGRFTTYAIQGSDHRAVVATVFVTGPTPPPRSGAVPKTE
;
A
#
# COMPACT_ATOMS: atom_id res chain seq x y z
N MET A 1 -22.36 -52.15 -14.55
CA MET A 1 -21.02 -51.66 -14.07
C MET A 1 -20.43 -50.52 -14.87
N ASN A 2 -20.53 -50.45 -16.24
CA ASN A 2 -19.93 -49.38 -17.02
C ASN A 2 -20.57 -48.00 -16.82
N ASN A 3 -21.89 -47.90 -16.65
CA ASN A 3 -22.58 -46.61 -16.53
C ASN A 3 -22.30 -45.90 -15.20
N GLU A 4 -22.17 -46.63 -14.08
CA GLU A 4 -21.87 -46.03 -12.79
C GLU A 4 -20.44 -45.47 -12.71
N ARG A 5 -19.47 -46.19 -13.29
CA ARG A 5 -18.08 -45.71 -13.40
C ARG A 5 -17.99 -44.46 -14.28
N ALA A 6 -18.65 -44.46 -15.44
CA ALA A 6 -18.67 -43.31 -16.33
C ALA A 6 -19.32 -42.08 -15.66
N TRP A 7 -20.38 -42.25 -14.91
CA TRP A 7 -21.04 -41.20 -14.16
C TRP A 7 -20.15 -40.65 -13.03
N LEU A 8 -19.45 -41.53 -12.29
CA LEU A 8 -18.50 -41.13 -11.26
C LEU A 8 -17.34 -40.31 -11.84
N VAL A 9 -16.73 -40.81 -12.92
CA VAL A 9 -15.63 -40.10 -13.61
C VAL A 9 -16.08 -38.72 -14.08
N ARG A 10 -17.25 -38.62 -14.74
CA ARG A 10 -17.81 -37.33 -15.17
C ARG A 10 -17.98 -36.34 -13.99
N ARG A 11 -18.47 -36.80 -12.84
CA ARG A 11 -18.63 -35.97 -11.65
C ARG A 11 -17.29 -35.49 -11.11
N ILE A 12 -16.29 -36.37 -11.03
CA ILE A 12 -14.94 -35.99 -10.60
C ILE A 12 -14.36 -34.94 -11.53
N VAL A 13 -14.41 -35.17 -12.84
CA VAL A 13 -13.90 -34.21 -13.82
C VAL A 13 -14.59 -32.85 -13.70
N LEU A 14 -15.92 -32.82 -13.60
CA LEU A 14 -16.67 -31.57 -13.44
C LEU A 14 -16.32 -30.85 -12.12
N SER A 15 -16.12 -31.60 -11.04
CA SER A 15 -15.73 -31.02 -9.73
C SER A 15 -14.31 -30.44 -9.79
N VAL A 16 -13.38 -31.12 -10.45
CA VAL A 16 -12.00 -30.62 -10.64
C VAL A 16 -12.00 -29.36 -11.52
N LEU A 17 -12.71 -29.38 -12.62
CA LEU A 17 -12.83 -28.20 -13.50
C LEU A 17 -13.43 -27.01 -12.76
N PHE A 18 -14.49 -27.26 -11.98
CA PHE A 18 -15.10 -26.21 -11.16
C PHE A 18 -14.13 -25.67 -10.10
N LEU A 19 -13.38 -26.56 -9.44
CA LEU A 19 -12.37 -26.14 -8.46
C LEU A 19 -11.28 -25.27 -9.12
N LEU A 20 -10.82 -25.62 -10.32
CA LEU A 20 -9.86 -24.80 -11.08
C LEU A 20 -10.43 -23.43 -11.45
N VAL A 21 -11.69 -23.35 -11.89
CA VAL A 21 -12.37 -22.09 -12.21
C VAL A 21 -12.42 -21.17 -10.99
N VAL A 22 -12.53 -21.72 -9.77
CA VAL A 22 -12.50 -20.94 -8.54
C VAL A 22 -11.08 -20.64 -8.06
N ALA A 23 -10.18 -21.61 -8.16
CA ALA A 23 -8.80 -21.49 -7.65
C ALA A 23 -7.95 -20.51 -8.46
N VAL A 24 -8.05 -20.54 -9.78
CA VAL A 24 -7.21 -19.72 -10.66
C VAL A 24 -7.36 -18.21 -10.39
N PRO A 25 -8.57 -17.63 -10.31
CA PRO A 25 -8.71 -16.20 -9.98
C PRO A 25 -8.30 -15.83 -8.57
N LEU A 26 -8.39 -16.77 -7.61
CA LEU A 26 -8.00 -16.52 -6.22
C LEU A 26 -6.50 -16.66 -5.98
N TYR A 27 -5.85 -17.54 -6.72
CA TYR A 27 -4.43 -17.88 -6.53
C TYR A 27 -3.69 -17.98 -7.87
N PRO A 28 -3.73 -16.94 -8.71
CA PRO A 28 -3.11 -16.99 -10.05
C PRO A 28 -1.61 -17.26 -9.99
N GLU A 29 -0.95 -16.85 -8.91
CA GLU A 29 0.47 -17.09 -8.68
C GLU A 29 0.85 -18.57 -8.63
N LEU A 30 -0.08 -19.48 -8.24
CA LEU A 30 0.17 -20.93 -8.26
C LEU A 30 0.18 -21.51 -9.68
N PHE A 31 -0.34 -20.75 -10.63
CA PHE A 31 -0.46 -21.14 -12.03
C PHE A 31 0.44 -20.33 -12.96
N GLY A 32 1.27 -19.43 -12.40
CA GLY A 32 2.10 -18.50 -13.17
C GLY A 32 1.30 -17.47 -13.96
N LEU A 33 0.11 -17.08 -13.46
CA LEU A 33 -0.83 -16.17 -14.11
C LEU A 33 -0.92 -14.80 -13.42
N ASP A 34 -0.14 -14.57 -12.38
CA ASP A 34 -0.13 -13.34 -11.59
C ASP A 34 0.31 -12.09 -12.37
N GLU A 35 0.93 -12.28 -13.54
CA GLU A 35 1.28 -11.20 -14.48
C GLU A 35 0.33 -11.11 -15.68
N VAL A 36 -0.67 -11.97 -15.76
CA VAL A 36 -1.59 -12.05 -16.90
C VAL A 36 -2.92 -11.38 -16.57
N THR A 37 -3.30 -10.37 -17.34
CA THR A 37 -4.63 -9.76 -17.25
C THR A 37 -5.74 -10.81 -17.44
N PRO A 38 -6.78 -10.87 -16.58
CA PRO A 38 -7.17 -9.88 -15.54
C PRO A 38 -6.71 -10.22 -14.12
N PHE A 39 -5.78 -11.14 -13.92
CA PHE A 39 -5.49 -11.70 -12.59
C PHE A 39 -4.86 -10.68 -11.62
N PRO A 40 -3.92 -9.78 -12.02
CA PRO A 40 -3.44 -8.75 -11.09
C PRO A 40 -4.59 -7.88 -10.55
N GLN A 41 -5.54 -7.50 -11.41
CA GLN A 41 -6.68 -6.70 -10.99
C GLN A 41 -7.63 -7.47 -10.06
N LEU A 42 -7.83 -8.78 -10.29
CA LEU A 42 -8.68 -9.63 -9.46
C LEU A 42 -8.06 -9.91 -8.09
N VAL A 43 -6.76 -10.14 -8.02
CA VAL A 43 -6.02 -10.40 -6.76
C VAL A 43 -6.11 -9.22 -5.80
N ALA A 44 -6.21 -8.00 -6.30
CA ALA A 44 -6.43 -6.83 -5.44
C ALA A 44 -7.67 -6.97 -4.54
N PHE A 45 -8.67 -7.74 -4.98
CA PHE A 45 -9.92 -8.01 -4.28
C PHE A 45 -10.00 -9.44 -3.71
N ARG A 46 -8.87 -10.10 -3.49
CA ARG A 46 -8.82 -11.47 -2.95
C ARG A 46 -9.65 -11.66 -1.68
N PRO A 47 -9.59 -10.79 -0.65
CA PRO A 47 -10.39 -10.97 0.56
C PRO A 47 -11.90 -11.03 0.27
N GLN A 48 -12.39 -10.18 -0.63
CA GLN A 48 -13.80 -10.18 -1.06
C GLN A 48 -14.15 -11.43 -1.85
N GLY A 49 -13.25 -11.85 -2.75
CA GLY A 49 -13.39 -13.10 -3.52
C GLY A 49 -13.50 -14.33 -2.62
N LEU A 50 -12.70 -14.39 -1.55
CA LEU A 50 -12.76 -15.48 -0.56
C LEU A 50 -14.12 -15.55 0.14
N VAL A 51 -14.70 -14.40 0.51
CA VAL A 51 -16.05 -14.34 1.12
C VAL A 51 -17.10 -14.83 0.13
N VAL A 52 -17.05 -14.38 -1.14
CA VAL A 52 -17.99 -14.83 -2.18
C VAL A 52 -17.89 -16.34 -2.38
N VAL A 53 -16.67 -16.88 -2.47
CA VAL A 53 -16.44 -18.32 -2.67
C VAL A 53 -16.92 -19.14 -1.46
N LEU A 54 -16.71 -18.64 -0.24
CA LEU A 54 -17.23 -19.29 0.97
C LEU A 54 -18.74 -19.35 0.96
N VAL A 55 -19.42 -18.25 0.65
CA VAL A 55 -20.89 -18.20 0.55
C VAL A 55 -21.41 -19.16 -0.51
N LEU A 56 -20.78 -19.17 -1.70
CA LEU A 56 -21.15 -20.12 -2.77
C LEU A 56 -20.96 -21.57 -2.31
N GLY A 57 -19.86 -21.88 -1.61
CA GLY A 57 -19.63 -23.21 -1.03
C GLY A 57 -20.73 -23.63 -0.06
N VAL A 58 -21.15 -22.74 0.84
CA VAL A 58 -22.26 -22.99 1.77
C VAL A 58 -23.57 -23.26 1.01
N LEU A 59 -23.89 -22.45 0.01
CA LEU A 59 -25.11 -22.67 -0.81
C LEU A 59 -25.08 -24.00 -1.55
N MET A 60 -23.92 -24.44 -2.03
CA MET A 60 -23.74 -25.72 -2.70
C MET A 60 -24.01 -26.93 -1.79
N LEU A 61 -23.86 -26.82 -0.46
CA LEU A 61 -24.13 -27.90 0.47
C LEU A 61 -25.59 -28.36 0.47
N VAL A 62 -26.50 -27.48 0.07
CA VAL A 62 -27.95 -27.78 -0.01
C VAL A 62 -28.22 -28.93 -0.98
N ARG A 63 -27.45 -29.06 -2.05
CA ARG A 63 -27.63 -30.10 -3.08
C ARG A 63 -26.66 -31.26 -2.83
N ARG A 64 -27.21 -32.46 -2.53
CA ARG A 64 -26.43 -33.69 -2.26
C ARG A 64 -25.32 -33.94 -3.30
N GLY A 65 -25.61 -33.68 -4.60
CA GLY A 65 -24.67 -33.91 -5.68
C GLY A 65 -23.43 -33.00 -5.67
N TRP A 66 -23.47 -31.87 -4.98
CA TRP A 66 -22.43 -30.87 -4.97
C TRP A 66 -21.64 -30.79 -3.64
N ARG A 67 -21.98 -31.60 -2.65
CA ARG A 67 -21.40 -31.51 -1.30
C ARG A 67 -19.88 -31.67 -1.28
N ILE A 68 -19.32 -32.57 -2.09
CA ILE A 68 -17.86 -32.76 -2.15
C ILE A 68 -17.21 -31.51 -2.72
N ALA A 69 -17.72 -31.01 -3.86
CA ALA A 69 -17.21 -29.76 -4.46
C ALA A 69 -17.36 -28.58 -3.48
N ALA A 70 -18.49 -28.49 -2.77
CA ALA A 70 -18.71 -27.47 -1.75
C ALA A 70 -17.62 -27.50 -0.65
N VAL A 71 -17.32 -28.68 -0.10
CA VAL A 71 -16.28 -28.83 0.94
C VAL A 71 -14.90 -28.43 0.41
N LEU A 72 -14.56 -28.82 -0.83
CA LEU A 72 -13.27 -28.46 -1.43
C LEU A 72 -13.15 -26.94 -1.66
N VAL A 73 -14.21 -26.31 -2.19
CA VAL A 73 -14.26 -24.86 -2.44
C VAL A 73 -14.20 -24.07 -1.12
N MET A 74 -14.93 -24.53 -0.10
CA MET A 74 -14.85 -23.94 1.24
C MET A 74 -13.47 -24.10 1.86
N GLY A 75 -12.83 -25.27 1.70
CA GLY A 75 -11.46 -25.51 2.14
C GLY A 75 -10.49 -24.53 1.50
N LEU A 76 -10.61 -24.30 0.18
CA LEU A 76 -9.82 -23.33 -0.55
C LEU A 76 -10.03 -21.90 -0.01
N ALA A 77 -11.28 -21.49 0.21
CA ALA A 77 -11.59 -20.17 0.76
C ALA A 77 -11.06 -20.00 2.20
N LEU A 78 -11.20 -21.03 3.04
CA LEU A 78 -10.69 -20.99 4.42
C LEU A 78 -9.16 -20.94 4.48
N THR A 79 -8.48 -21.64 3.58
CA THR A 79 -6.99 -21.51 3.45
C THR A 79 -6.58 -20.09 3.12
N GLY A 80 -7.24 -19.47 2.16
CA GLY A 80 -6.97 -18.05 1.84
C GLY A 80 -7.31 -17.11 2.98
N ALA A 81 -8.43 -17.36 3.67
CA ALA A 81 -8.80 -16.58 4.85
C ALA A 81 -7.73 -16.69 5.96
N ALA A 82 -7.20 -17.89 6.21
CA ALA A 82 -6.11 -18.08 7.17
C ALA A 82 -4.84 -17.30 6.83
N LEU A 83 -4.55 -17.09 5.54
CA LEU A 83 -3.41 -16.28 5.07
C LEU A 83 -3.66 -14.77 5.11
N THR A 84 -4.92 -14.34 4.98
CA THR A 84 -5.28 -12.91 4.92
C THR A 84 -5.69 -12.33 6.27
N THR A 85 -6.41 -13.11 7.10
CA THR A 85 -6.97 -12.67 8.38
C THR A 85 -5.94 -12.18 9.40
N PRO A 86 -4.71 -12.72 9.50
CA PRO A 86 -3.71 -12.22 10.44
C PRO A 86 -3.46 -10.71 10.32
N ARG A 87 -3.64 -10.13 9.15
CA ARG A 87 -3.51 -8.68 8.91
C ARG A 87 -4.55 -7.82 9.64
N GLN A 88 -5.56 -8.43 10.26
CA GLN A 88 -6.57 -7.75 11.12
C GLN A 88 -6.21 -7.77 12.60
N PHE A 89 -5.14 -8.44 12.97
CA PHE A 89 -4.67 -8.48 14.36
C PHE A 89 -3.38 -7.69 14.47
N SER A 90 -3.21 -6.99 15.59
CA SER A 90 -1.98 -6.24 15.83
C SER A 90 -0.90 -7.19 16.35
N ASP A 91 0.24 -7.17 15.67
CA ASP A 91 1.49 -7.81 16.12
C ASP A 91 2.50 -6.75 16.62
N ALA A 92 2.04 -5.50 16.81
CA ALA A 92 2.89 -4.39 17.22
C ALA A 92 3.16 -4.47 18.72
N ASP A 93 4.43 -4.57 19.07
CA ASP A 93 4.89 -4.41 20.44
C ASP A 93 4.80 -2.93 20.89
N PRO A 94 4.66 -2.65 22.20
CA PRO A 94 4.81 -1.31 22.71
C PRO A 94 6.18 -0.73 22.31
N PRO A 95 6.24 0.54 21.86
CA PRO A 95 7.51 1.12 21.46
C PRO A 95 8.48 1.18 22.65
N PRO A 96 9.78 0.94 22.42
CA PRO A 96 10.80 1.10 23.45
C PRO A 96 10.75 2.52 24.06
N ALA A 97 11.01 2.62 25.36
CA ALA A 97 11.03 3.92 26.05
C ALA A 97 12.06 4.86 25.38
N GLY A 98 11.67 6.12 25.18
CA GLY A 98 12.52 7.10 24.52
C GLY A 98 12.53 7.05 22.99
N SER A 99 11.73 6.18 22.36
CA SER A 99 11.57 6.18 20.91
C SER A 99 11.00 7.49 20.40
N ARG A 100 11.57 8.00 19.31
CA ARG A 100 11.02 9.14 18.61
C ARG A 100 9.89 8.69 17.68
N VAL A 101 8.82 9.48 17.61
CA VAL A 101 7.68 9.23 16.73
C VAL A 101 7.84 10.02 15.45
N LEU A 102 7.63 9.38 14.30
CA LEU A 102 7.41 10.02 13.01
C LEU A 102 5.96 9.76 12.58
N THR A 103 5.27 10.81 12.19
CA THR A 103 3.91 10.73 11.62
C THR A 103 3.99 10.91 10.12
N ILE A 104 3.52 9.94 9.38
CA ILE A 104 3.56 9.90 7.91
C ILE A 104 2.14 9.92 7.36
N MET A 105 1.88 10.79 6.40
CA MET A 105 0.61 10.84 5.68
C MET A 105 0.83 10.50 4.21
N VAL A 106 -0.12 9.76 3.64
CA VAL A 106 -0.25 9.52 2.18
C VAL A 106 -1.61 10.02 1.75
N ALA A 107 -1.69 10.78 0.68
CA ALA A 107 -2.95 11.18 0.07
C ALA A 107 -2.77 11.29 -1.46
N ASN A 108 -3.23 10.29 -2.20
CA ASN A 108 -3.40 10.42 -3.64
C ASN A 108 -4.51 11.45 -3.91
N VAL A 109 -4.21 12.47 -4.72
CA VAL A 109 -5.09 13.63 -4.93
C VAL A 109 -5.85 13.58 -6.27
N LEU A 110 -5.83 12.44 -6.95
CA LEU A 110 -6.56 12.21 -8.21
C LEU A 110 -6.28 13.32 -9.25
N GLY A 111 -5.01 13.50 -9.62
CA GLY A 111 -4.61 14.52 -10.59
C GLY A 111 -4.98 15.95 -10.20
N GLY A 112 -5.17 16.21 -8.89
CA GLY A 112 -5.63 17.52 -8.39
C GLY A 112 -7.15 17.61 -8.21
N GLY A 113 -7.90 16.53 -8.38
CA GLY A 113 -9.35 16.49 -8.12
C GLY A 113 -9.72 16.58 -6.64
N ALA A 114 -8.79 16.24 -5.74
CA ALA A 114 -9.00 16.34 -4.29
C ALA A 114 -9.15 17.80 -3.83
N ASP A 115 -10.08 18.06 -2.93
CA ASP A 115 -10.23 19.36 -2.27
C ASP A 115 -9.01 19.67 -1.40
N ALA A 116 -8.27 20.73 -1.75
CA ALA A 116 -7.04 21.12 -1.07
C ALA A 116 -7.27 21.46 0.41
N GLY A 117 -8.43 22.05 0.74
CA GLY A 117 -8.82 22.35 2.12
C GLY A 117 -9.09 21.09 2.94
N ALA A 118 -9.69 20.06 2.32
CA ALA A 118 -9.93 18.76 2.97
C ALA A 118 -8.61 18.03 3.28
N VAL A 119 -7.66 18.02 2.33
CA VAL A 119 -6.31 17.47 2.56
C VAL A 119 -5.62 18.24 3.69
N ALA A 120 -5.60 19.58 3.60
CA ALA A 120 -4.98 20.45 4.60
C ALA A 120 -5.62 20.31 5.99
N LYS A 121 -6.93 20.03 6.07
CA LYS A 121 -7.62 19.75 7.34
C LYS A 121 -6.99 18.54 8.05
N VAL A 122 -6.78 17.43 7.34
CA VAL A 122 -6.13 16.24 7.92
C VAL A 122 -4.70 16.58 8.35
N ILE A 123 -3.95 17.33 7.55
CA ILE A 123 -2.59 17.77 7.90
C ILE A 123 -2.59 18.62 9.18
N ARG A 124 -3.51 19.57 9.33
CA ARG A 124 -3.62 20.42 10.54
C ARG A 124 -3.97 19.61 11.78
N GLU A 125 -4.86 18.63 11.65
CA GLU A 125 -5.30 17.79 12.76
C GLU A 125 -4.25 16.76 13.18
N ARG A 126 -3.49 16.20 12.23
CA ARG A 126 -2.55 15.10 12.48
C ARG A 126 -1.09 15.51 12.52
N LYS A 127 -0.78 16.71 12.01
CA LYS A 127 0.56 17.33 11.99
C LYS A 127 1.65 16.34 11.54
N PRO A 128 1.49 15.69 10.37
CA PRO A 128 2.45 14.70 9.90
C PRO A 128 3.82 15.35 9.68
N ASP A 129 4.87 14.59 9.95
CA ASP A 129 6.25 15.00 9.65
C ASP A 129 6.53 14.98 8.15
N LEU A 130 5.90 14.02 7.45
CA LEU A 130 5.95 13.92 5.98
C LEU A 130 4.55 13.63 5.44
N VAL A 131 4.20 14.33 4.34
CA VAL A 131 3.03 14.05 3.52
C VAL A 131 3.50 13.67 2.13
N SER A 132 3.21 12.43 1.72
CA SER A 132 3.35 11.95 0.35
C SER A 132 2.07 12.23 -0.41
N LEU A 133 2.16 12.91 -1.54
CA LEU A 133 1.04 13.33 -2.38
C LEU A 133 1.21 12.76 -3.79
N PRO A 134 0.85 11.48 -4.03
CA PRO A 134 0.74 10.95 -5.39
C PRO A 134 -0.26 11.77 -6.21
N GLU A 135 0.02 11.93 -7.50
CA GLU A 135 -0.77 12.68 -8.48
C GLU A 135 -0.91 14.18 -8.19
N ALA A 136 -0.04 14.74 -7.32
CA ALA A 136 -0.04 16.16 -7.01
C ALA A 136 1.02 16.88 -7.82
N GLN A 137 0.60 17.76 -8.75
CA GLN A 137 1.45 18.76 -9.39
C GLN A 137 1.85 19.86 -8.39
N ALA A 138 2.77 20.72 -8.78
CA ALA A 138 3.31 21.77 -7.91
C ALA A 138 2.24 22.77 -7.44
N ASP A 139 1.31 23.13 -8.32
CA ASP A 139 0.18 24.03 -8.02
C ASP A 139 -0.79 23.42 -7.03
N VAL A 140 -1.12 22.13 -7.18
CA VAL A 140 -1.95 21.38 -6.23
C VAL A 140 -1.29 21.34 -4.85
N ARG A 141 0.01 21.03 -4.78
CA ARG A 141 0.78 21.08 -3.54
C ARG A 141 0.73 22.46 -2.89
N GLU A 142 0.93 23.54 -3.68
CA GLU A 142 0.88 24.91 -3.16
C GLU A 142 -0.53 25.29 -2.70
N ALA A 143 -1.58 24.88 -3.41
CA ALA A 143 -2.96 25.07 -2.97
C ALA A 143 -3.22 24.42 -1.61
N ILE A 144 -2.75 23.19 -1.39
CA ILE A 144 -2.83 22.51 -0.07
C ILE A 144 -2.05 23.32 0.96
N ARG A 145 -0.81 23.74 0.63
CA ARG A 145 0.06 24.49 1.55
C ARG A 145 -0.55 25.83 1.98
N ALA A 146 -1.26 26.50 1.10
CA ALA A 146 -1.94 27.77 1.41
C ALA A 146 -3.01 27.62 2.51
N HIS A 147 -3.59 26.43 2.69
CA HIS A 147 -4.58 26.13 3.72
C HIS A 147 -3.98 25.66 5.06
N LEU A 148 -2.64 25.61 5.22
CA LEU A 148 -2.01 25.05 6.42
C LEU A 148 -1.94 26.00 7.64
N GLN A 149 -2.29 27.27 7.49
CA GLN A 149 -2.54 28.23 8.58
C GLN A 149 -1.55 28.13 9.76
N GLY A 150 -0.34 28.67 9.59
CA GLY A 150 0.67 28.71 10.65
C GLY A 150 1.51 27.43 10.84
N LEU A 151 1.19 26.35 10.13
CA LEU A 151 2.07 25.18 10.03
C LEU A 151 3.08 25.40 8.91
N ALA A 152 4.36 25.27 9.22
CA ALA A 152 5.44 25.44 8.25
C ALA A 152 5.82 24.08 7.66
N TYR A 153 5.66 23.98 6.33
CA TYR A 153 6.07 22.81 5.53
C TYR A 153 6.92 23.26 4.35
N ASN A 154 8.01 22.54 4.13
CA ASN A 154 8.80 22.61 2.91
C ASN A 154 8.23 21.65 1.88
N GLY A 155 8.09 22.06 0.63
CA GLY A 155 7.50 21.24 -0.40
C GLY A 155 8.45 20.98 -1.57
N TYR A 156 8.35 19.81 -2.18
CA TYR A 156 9.05 19.45 -3.40
C TYR A 156 8.12 18.65 -4.31
N THR A 157 8.25 18.82 -5.62
CA THR A 157 7.49 18.09 -6.64
C THR A 157 8.44 17.47 -7.65
N LEU A 158 8.23 16.23 -7.99
CA LEU A 158 8.79 15.55 -9.13
C LEU A 158 7.66 15.21 -10.09
N GLN A 159 7.82 15.55 -11.35
CA GLN A 159 6.93 15.13 -12.43
C GLN A 159 7.79 14.45 -13.49
N SER A 160 7.51 13.18 -13.77
CA SER A 160 8.34 12.37 -14.67
C SER A 160 7.89 12.45 -16.13
N SER A 161 6.66 12.88 -16.38
CA SER A 161 6.11 13.06 -17.73
C SER A 161 5.08 14.21 -17.75
N ALA A 162 4.50 14.50 -18.91
CA ALA A 162 3.44 15.51 -19.05
C ALA A 162 2.09 15.06 -18.44
N ALA A 163 1.91 13.78 -18.17
CA ALA A 163 0.70 13.25 -17.58
C ALA A 163 0.57 13.67 -16.11
N VAL A 164 -0.60 14.10 -15.67
CA VAL A 164 -0.83 14.63 -14.32
C VAL A 164 -0.59 13.57 -13.25
N GLU A 165 -0.97 12.33 -13.53
CA GLU A 165 -0.76 11.16 -12.68
C GLU A 165 0.72 10.82 -12.46
N SER A 166 1.63 11.34 -13.32
CA SER A 166 3.07 11.15 -13.17
C SER A 166 3.72 12.08 -12.14
N ALA A 167 2.95 13.01 -11.59
CA ALA A 167 3.44 13.93 -10.57
C ALA A 167 3.41 13.29 -9.17
N THR A 168 4.48 13.45 -8.43
CA THR A 168 4.54 13.12 -7.00
C THR A 168 5.06 14.33 -6.25
N SER A 169 4.31 14.77 -5.25
CA SER A 169 4.72 15.88 -4.37
C SER A 169 4.94 15.37 -2.94
N VAL A 170 5.76 16.11 -2.22
CA VAL A 170 5.93 15.94 -0.76
C VAL A 170 5.78 17.27 -0.05
N LEU A 171 5.22 17.22 1.16
CA LEU A 171 5.32 18.26 2.16
C LEU A 171 6.05 17.68 3.37
N VAL A 172 7.08 18.37 3.83
CA VAL A 172 7.89 17.96 4.98
C VAL A 172 7.82 19.07 6.03
N SER A 173 7.44 18.68 7.26
CA SER A 173 7.36 19.62 8.37
C SER A 173 8.69 20.32 8.62
N SER A 174 8.68 21.63 8.79
CA SER A 174 9.87 22.40 9.12
C SER A 174 10.47 22.01 10.49
N SER A 175 9.72 21.29 11.34
CA SER A 175 10.23 20.71 12.59
C SER A 175 11.34 19.69 12.37
N LEU A 176 11.40 19.07 11.16
CA LEU A 176 12.49 18.17 10.78
C LEU A 176 13.80 18.89 10.47
N GLY A 177 13.81 20.23 10.42
CA GLY A 177 15.00 21.01 10.15
C GLY A 177 15.47 20.94 8.68
N ALA A 178 16.77 21.04 8.46
CA ALA A 178 17.36 21.07 7.12
C ALA A 178 17.37 19.67 6.48
N VAL A 179 16.32 19.32 5.77
CA VAL A 179 16.22 18.07 4.99
C VAL A 179 16.73 18.30 3.55
N ARG A 180 17.15 17.21 2.93
CA ARG A 180 17.54 17.17 1.51
C ARG A 180 16.53 16.34 0.73
N PHE A 181 16.13 16.85 -0.44
CA PHE A 181 15.32 16.15 -1.40
C PHE A 181 16.20 15.60 -2.52
N THR A 182 16.12 14.30 -2.77
CA THR A 182 16.77 13.65 -3.91
C THR A 182 15.70 13.03 -4.79
N LYS A 183 15.82 13.19 -6.08
CA LYS A 183 14.93 12.65 -7.09
C LYS A 183 15.67 11.66 -7.97
N ASP A 184 15.00 10.58 -8.32
CA ASP A 184 15.45 9.68 -9.38
C ASP A 184 14.24 9.32 -10.26
N PRO A 185 14.01 10.09 -11.35
CA PRO A 185 12.88 9.85 -12.25
C PRO A 185 13.08 8.61 -13.12
N SER A 186 14.28 8.02 -13.15
CA SER A 186 14.60 6.89 -14.01
C SER A 186 14.29 5.53 -13.37
N ALA A 187 14.21 5.47 -12.05
CA ALA A 187 14.05 4.21 -11.32
C ALA A 187 12.62 3.66 -11.39
N THR A 188 11.61 4.53 -11.49
CA THR A 188 10.18 4.18 -11.56
C THR A 188 9.47 5.05 -12.58
N THR A 189 8.35 4.57 -13.12
CA THR A 189 7.61 5.26 -14.19
C THR A 189 7.12 6.65 -13.75
N PHE A 190 6.56 6.75 -12.55
CA PHE A 190 6.08 8.04 -12.00
C PHE A 190 7.10 8.74 -11.12
N GLY A 191 8.31 8.18 -11.02
CA GLY A 191 9.37 8.71 -10.18
C GLY A 191 9.12 8.54 -8.67
N HIS A 192 10.10 8.96 -7.87
CA HIS A 192 10.00 8.95 -6.41
C HIS A 192 10.87 10.07 -5.83
N ILE A 193 10.56 10.46 -4.60
CA ILE A 193 11.28 11.51 -3.89
C ILE A 193 11.84 10.92 -2.60
N ILE A 194 13.17 11.02 -2.44
CA ILE A 194 13.87 10.60 -1.23
C ILE A 194 14.13 11.82 -0.35
N VAL A 195 13.77 11.76 0.92
CA VAL A 195 13.99 12.79 1.93
C VAL A 195 14.95 12.26 2.99
N THR A 196 16.04 12.98 3.23
CA THR A 196 17.09 12.62 4.19
C THR A 196 17.58 13.84 4.97
N GLY A 197 18.28 13.61 6.07
CA GLY A 197 18.93 14.66 6.84
C GLY A 197 18.02 15.32 7.89
N GLY A 198 18.44 16.46 8.38
CA GLY A 198 17.75 17.15 9.48
C GLY A 198 17.56 16.26 10.70
N ASN A 199 16.42 16.43 11.35
CA ASN A 199 16.05 15.61 12.53
C ASN A 199 15.60 14.18 12.16
N LEU A 200 15.61 13.77 10.88
CA LEU A 200 15.44 12.37 10.51
C LEU A 200 16.60 11.51 10.98
N GLY A 201 17.79 12.09 11.14
CA GLY A 201 19.00 11.34 11.44
C GLY A 201 19.37 10.42 10.28
N GLU A 202 19.47 9.13 10.53
CA GLU A 202 19.76 8.12 9.51
C GLU A 202 18.52 7.64 8.75
N VAL A 203 17.32 7.96 9.24
CA VAL A 203 16.07 7.50 8.59
C VAL A 203 15.93 8.15 7.21
N ARG A 204 15.66 7.32 6.23
CA ARG A 204 15.32 7.70 4.86
C ARG A 204 13.80 7.60 4.68
N LEU A 205 13.18 8.71 4.25
CA LEU A 205 11.77 8.72 3.84
C LEU A 205 11.69 8.72 2.32
N ILE A 206 10.85 7.88 1.75
CA ILE A 206 10.63 7.80 0.30
C ILE A 206 9.13 8.00 0.03
N ALA A 207 8.83 9.06 -0.73
CA ALA A 207 7.49 9.24 -1.29
C ALA A 207 7.45 8.55 -2.66
N TYR A 208 6.48 7.67 -2.83
CA TYR A 208 6.39 6.77 -3.96
C TYR A 208 5.00 6.80 -4.60
N HIS A 209 4.96 6.73 -5.93
CA HIS A 209 3.77 6.44 -6.69
C HIS A 209 4.09 5.36 -7.72
N GLY A 210 3.51 4.17 -7.52
CA GLY A 210 3.69 3.01 -8.41
C GLY A 210 2.79 3.10 -9.63
N PHE A 211 3.28 2.64 -10.77
CA PHE A 211 2.44 2.50 -11.97
C PHE A 211 1.30 1.50 -11.70
N PRO A 212 0.07 1.72 -12.20
CA PRO A 212 -1.04 0.78 -11.99
C PRO A 212 -0.93 -0.47 -12.87
N PRO A 213 -1.50 -1.63 -12.47
CA PRO A 213 -1.51 -2.86 -13.27
C PRO A 213 -2.52 -2.77 -14.43
N LEU A 214 -2.29 -1.86 -15.38
CA LEU A 214 -3.12 -1.73 -16.59
C LEU A 214 -2.96 -2.98 -17.47
N PRO A 215 -3.99 -3.38 -18.25
CA PRO A 215 -3.99 -4.63 -18.99
C PRO A 215 -2.79 -4.86 -19.90
N ALA A 216 -2.28 -3.81 -20.56
CA ALA A 216 -1.11 -3.89 -21.45
C ALA A 216 0.21 -3.58 -20.73
N GLU A 217 0.19 -3.18 -19.46
CA GLU A 217 1.31 -2.55 -18.75
C GLU A 217 1.67 -3.27 -17.43
N VAL A 218 1.22 -4.51 -17.25
CA VAL A 218 1.50 -5.29 -16.02
C VAL A 218 3.01 -5.45 -15.78
N THR A 219 3.80 -5.58 -16.83
CA THR A 219 5.27 -5.63 -16.75
C THR A 219 5.88 -4.33 -16.23
N THR A 220 5.34 -3.18 -16.61
CA THR A 220 5.73 -1.86 -16.10
C THR A 220 5.43 -1.76 -14.60
N TRP A 221 4.22 -2.11 -14.19
CA TRP A 221 3.81 -2.19 -12.79
C TRP A 221 4.73 -3.07 -11.94
N LYS A 222 5.02 -4.28 -12.41
CA LYS A 222 5.92 -5.21 -11.73
C LYS A 222 7.35 -4.67 -11.61
N ARG A 223 7.87 -4.07 -12.68
CA ARG A 223 9.20 -3.42 -12.66
C ARG A 223 9.24 -2.32 -11.60
N ASP A 224 8.22 -1.47 -11.54
CA ASP A 224 8.13 -0.37 -10.58
C ASP A 224 8.04 -0.88 -9.14
N LEU A 225 7.30 -1.97 -8.88
CA LEU A 225 7.32 -2.63 -7.57
C LEU A 225 8.69 -3.22 -7.23
N GLY A 226 9.42 -3.68 -8.25
CA GLY A 226 10.72 -4.34 -8.07
C GLY A 226 11.79 -3.46 -7.40
N VAL A 227 11.68 -2.12 -7.50
CA VAL A 227 12.62 -1.19 -6.86
C VAL A 227 12.58 -1.24 -5.33
N LEU A 228 11.45 -1.70 -4.76
CA LEU A 228 11.32 -1.87 -3.32
C LEU A 228 12.40 -2.79 -2.74
N ARG A 229 12.90 -3.76 -3.50
CA ARG A 229 13.98 -4.65 -3.04
C ARG A 229 15.24 -3.87 -2.63
N GLN A 230 15.57 -2.79 -3.35
CA GLN A 230 16.72 -1.95 -3.02
C GLN A 230 16.42 -1.07 -1.80
N TRP A 231 15.19 -0.52 -1.72
CA TRP A 231 14.81 0.36 -0.63
C TRP A 231 14.58 -0.40 0.67
N CYS A 232 14.14 -1.64 0.56
CA CYS A 232 13.96 -2.57 1.66
C CYS A 232 15.23 -3.35 2.02
N ALA A 233 16.39 -3.06 1.40
CA ALA A 233 17.67 -3.56 1.84
C ALA A 233 17.98 -3.07 3.26
N GLN A 234 19.05 -3.62 3.89
CA GLN A 234 19.24 -3.49 5.35
C GLN A 234 19.39 -2.05 5.84
N ASP A 235 20.22 -1.24 5.20
CA ASP A 235 20.53 0.11 5.66
C ASP A 235 20.41 1.15 4.54
N PRO A 236 20.05 2.38 4.88
CA PRO A 236 19.61 2.92 6.18
C PRO A 236 18.15 2.54 6.54
N PRO A 237 17.72 2.72 7.82
CA PRO A 237 16.32 2.59 8.20
C PRO A 237 15.43 3.39 7.26
N THR A 238 14.45 2.73 6.64
CA THR A 238 13.69 3.34 5.53
C THR A 238 12.20 3.25 5.77
N ILE A 239 11.50 4.35 5.47
CA ILE A 239 10.05 4.42 5.38
C ILE A 239 9.70 4.71 3.91
N VAL A 240 8.87 3.88 3.29
CA VAL A 240 8.33 4.12 1.95
C VAL A 240 6.83 4.37 2.08
N ALA A 241 6.35 5.52 1.61
CA ALA A 241 4.98 5.95 1.78
C ALA A 241 4.38 6.44 0.45
N GLY A 242 3.24 5.89 0.05
CA GLY A 242 2.61 6.28 -1.20
C GLY A 242 1.49 5.35 -1.64
N ASP A 243 1.05 5.56 -2.87
CA ASP A 243 0.19 4.68 -3.62
C ASP A 243 1.07 3.66 -4.38
N PHE A 244 0.89 2.39 -4.06
CA PHE A 244 1.65 1.30 -4.69
C PHE A 244 0.89 0.65 -5.84
N ASN A 245 -0.39 0.99 -6.00
CA ASN A 245 -1.27 0.29 -6.94
C ASN A 245 -1.20 -1.24 -6.78
N ALA A 246 -0.90 -1.69 -5.57
CA ALA A 246 -0.73 -3.09 -5.20
C ALA A 246 -1.21 -3.32 -3.77
N THR A 247 -1.75 -4.52 -3.52
CA THR A 247 -2.10 -5.00 -2.18
C THR A 247 -1.10 -6.04 -1.72
N THR A 248 -1.06 -6.34 -0.43
CA THR A 248 -0.27 -7.46 0.11
C THR A 248 -0.75 -8.84 -0.37
N ASP A 249 -1.82 -8.90 -1.16
CA ASP A 249 -2.28 -10.12 -1.83
C ASP A 249 -1.55 -10.40 -3.14
N HIS A 250 -0.91 -9.39 -3.76
CA HIS A 250 -0.08 -9.59 -4.94
C HIS A 250 1.24 -10.26 -4.59
N ALA A 251 1.58 -11.35 -5.30
CA ALA A 251 2.82 -12.09 -5.08
C ALA A 251 4.04 -11.21 -5.36
N ASP A 252 4.04 -10.44 -6.44
CA ASP A 252 5.13 -9.53 -6.80
C ASP A 252 5.39 -8.46 -5.74
N PHE A 253 4.32 -7.91 -5.15
CA PHE A 253 4.47 -6.94 -4.05
C PHE A 253 5.11 -7.59 -2.82
N ARG A 254 4.61 -8.77 -2.40
CA ARG A 254 5.23 -9.52 -1.29
C ARG A 254 6.69 -9.87 -1.56
N HIS A 255 7.01 -10.32 -2.77
CA HIS A 255 8.38 -10.63 -3.18
C HIS A 255 9.28 -9.38 -3.17
N ALA A 256 8.75 -8.22 -3.56
CA ALA A 256 9.46 -6.97 -3.55
C ALA A 256 9.73 -6.45 -2.11
N LEU A 257 8.80 -6.64 -1.19
CA LEU A 257 8.98 -6.34 0.24
C LEU A 257 10.06 -7.23 0.88
N GLY A 258 10.16 -8.48 0.44
CA GLY A 258 11.07 -9.47 1.01
C GLY A 258 10.78 -9.73 2.50
N SER A 259 11.84 -10.03 3.26
CA SER A 259 11.74 -10.24 4.71
C SER A 259 11.98 -8.98 5.54
N ASN A 260 12.44 -7.90 4.93
CA ASN A 260 12.89 -6.71 5.66
C ASN A 260 11.88 -5.56 5.70
N CYS A 261 11.09 -5.36 4.64
CA CYS A 261 9.99 -4.38 4.66
C CYS A 261 8.70 -4.98 5.19
N ARG A 262 8.00 -4.19 6.00
CA ARG A 262 6.73 -4.57 6.62
C ARG A 262 5.69 -3.46 6.44
N SER A 263 4.43 -3.80 6.20
CA SER A 263 3.35 -2.83 6.15
C SER A 263 2.92 -2.43 7.57
N VAL A 264 2.94 -1.13 7.88
CA VAL A 264 2.42 -0.61 9.15
C VAL A 264 0.96 -1.01 9.34
N ALA A 265 0.14 -0.95 8.29
CA ALA A 265 -1.26 -1.36 8.35
C ALA A 265 -1.41 -2.84 8.78
N SER A 266 -0.64 -3.75 8.16
CA SER A 266 -0.72 -5.17 8.50
C SER A 266 -0.26 -5.45 9.93
N LEU A 267 0.80 -4.79 10.39
CA LEU A 267 1.33 -4.96 11.75
C LEU A 267 0.42 -4.38 12.84
N THR A 268 -0.45 -3.43 12.49
CA THR A 268 -1.33 -2.75 13.45
C THR A 268 -2.80 -3.19 13.34
N GLY A 269 -3.07 -4.34 12.71
CA GLY A 269 -4.42 -4.87 12.58
C GLY A 269 -5.31 -4.12 11.60
N SER A 270 -4.73 -3.30 10.74
CA SER A 270 -5.43 -2.47 9.76
C SER A 270 -5.21 -2.91 8.31
N GLY A 271 -4.58 -4.07 8.08
CA GLY A 271 -4.14 -4.51 6.76
C GLY A 271 -5.24 -4.90 5.78
N LEU A 272 -6.51 -4.94 6.22
CA LEU A 272 -7.68 -5.12 5.36
C LEU A 272 -8.55 -3.86 5.26
N ILE A 273 -8.11 -2.72 5.80
CA ILE A 273 -8.82 -1.44 5.63
C ILE A 273 -8.53 -0.89 4.24
N GLY A 274 -9.52 -0.96 3.34
CA GLY A 274 -9.37 -0.50 1.96
C GLY A 274 -9.24 1.02 1.85
N THR A 275 -8.34 1.47 0.99
CA THR A 275 -8.10 2.88 0.70
C THR A 275 -8.74 3.31 -0.62
N TRP A 276 -8.91 2.40 -1.58
CA TRP A 276 -9.45 2.64 -2.93
C TRP A 276 -10.48 1.56 -3.33
N PRO A 277 -11.52 1.89 -4.09
CA PRO A 277 -11.99 3.24 -4.41
C PRO A 277 -12.81 3.83 -3.24
N SER A 278 -12.51 5.05 -2.82
CA SER A 278 -13.11 5.69 -1.62
C SER A 278 -14.60 5.96 -1.76
N ASN A 279 -15.10 6.14 -2.98
CA ASN A 279 -16.51 6.39 -3.32
C ASN A 279 -17.39 5.12 -3.31
N ARG A 280 -16.86 3.97 -2.94
CA ARG A 280 -17.58 2.69 -2.83
C ARG A 280 -17.74 2.28 -1.37
N PRO A 281 -18.70 1.36 -1.06
CA PRO A 281 -18.82 0.79 0.28
C PRO A 281 -17.50 0.20 0.79
N ALA A 282 -17.23 0.27 2.09
CA ALA A 282 -15.97 -0.17 2.68
C ALA A 282 -15.59 -1.62 2.32
N VAL A 283 -16.60 -2.51 2.25
CA VAL A 283 -16.41 -3.93 1.93
C VAL A 283 -15.95 -4.20 0.49
N THR A 284 -16.05 -3.21 -0.40
CA THR A 284 -15.62 -3.32 -1.80
C THR A 284 -14.34 -2.54 -2.09
N ARG A 285 -13.68 -2.01 -1.05
CA ARG A 285 -12.42 -1.30 -1.18
C ARG A 285 -11.25 -2.25 -1.00
N THR A 286 -10.13 -1.88 -1.60
CA THR A 286 -8.85 -2.57 -1.44
C THR A 286 -7.78 -1.60 -0.92
N GLN A 287 -6.76 -2.11 -0.24
CA GLN A 287 -5.68 -1.29 0.31
C GLN A 287 -4.51 -1.24 -0.67
N ILE A 288 -4.33 -0.10 -1.33
CA ILE A 288 -3.23 0.15 -2.27
C ILE A 288 -2.31 1.29 -1.84
N ASP A 289 -2.76 2.12 -0.88
CA ASP A 289 -1.93 3.14 -0.25
C ASP A 289 -1.30 2.57 1.03
N HIS A 290 0.02 2.61 1.11
CA HIS A 290 0.77 1.99 2.20
C HIS A 290 1.80 2.93 2.83
N VAL A 291 2.12 2.64 4.09
CA VAL A 291 3.35 3.06 4.76
C VAL A 291 4.11 1.79 5.10
N LEU A 292 5.24 1.61 4.44
CA LEU A 292 6.14 0.46 4.63
C LEU A 292 7.33 0.90 5.49
N ILE A 293 7.79 0.02 6.35
CA ILE A 293 8.94 0.25 7.22
C ILE A 293 9.92 -0.92 7.17
N THR A 294 11.21 -0.62 7.24
CA THR A 294 12.23 -1.64 7.45
C THR A 294 12.24 -2.11 8.90
N ARG A 295 12.85 -3.28 9.17
CA ARG A 295 12.83 -3.94 10.50
C ARG A 295 13.46 -3.14 11.63
N GLN A 296 14.29 -2.13 11.33
CA GLN A 296 14.87 -1.22 12.31
C GLN A 296 13.87 -0.21 12.91
N LEU A 297 12.65 -0.15 12.34
CA LEU A 297 11.60 0.75 12.73
C LEU A 297 10.41 -0.04 13.27
N GLU A 298 9.70 0.53 14.25
CA GLU A 298 8.53 -0.12 14.82
C GLU A 298 7.23 0.57 14.43
N PRO A 299 6.15 -0.20 14.15
CA PRO A 299 4.86 0.37 13.79
C PRO A 299 4.18 0.97 15.02
N GLY A 300 3.48 2.10 14.82
CA GLY A 300 2.64 2.68 15.85
C GLY A 300 1.16 2.49 15.56
N ARG A 301 0.55 3.39 14.81
CA ARG A 301 -0.87 3.38 14.47
C ARG A 301 -1.06 3.58 12.96
N PHE A 302 -2.12 3.01 12.42
CA PHE A 302 -2.58 3.25 11.05
C PHE A 302 -4.04 3.70 11.06
N THR A 303 -4.38 4.76 10.33
CA THR A 303 -5.74 5.31 10.27
C THR A 303 -6.00 5.87 8.87
N THR A 304 -7.24 5.79 8.38
CA THR A 304 -7.62 6.33 7.08
C THR A 304 -8.67 7.44 7.19
N TYR A 305 -8.60 8.43 6.30
CA TYR A 305 -9.49 9.59 6.24
C TYR A 305 -10.10 9.71 4.85
N ALA A 306 -11.41 10.00 4.77
CA ALA A 306 -12.03 10.35 3.51
C ALA A 306 -11.56 11.75 3.09
N ILE A 307 -11.19 11.91 1.83
CA ILE A 307 -10.84 13.20 1.22
C ILE A 307 -11.88 13.49 0.16
N GLN A 308 -12.52 14.64 0.26
CA GLN A 308 -13.47 15.09 -0.73
C GLN A 308 -12.77 15.31 -2.07
N GLY A 309 -13.33 14.79 -3.16
CA GLY A 309 -12.79 14.93 -4.51
C GLY A 309 -11.70 13.94 -4.88
N SER A 310 -11.23 13.10 -3.94
CA SER A 310 -10.33 11.98 -4.25
C SER A 310 -11.10 10.66 -4.24
N ASP A 311 -10.74 9.77 -5.13
CA ASP A 311 -11.18 8.36 -5.10
C ASP A 311 -10.30 7.48 -4.19
N HIS A 312 -9.29 8.07 -3.53
CA HIS A 312 -8.51 7.45 -2.46
C HIS A 312 -8.90 7.98 -1.08
N ARG A 313 -8.67 7.19 -0.06
CA ARG A 313 -8.65 7.64 1.33
C ARG A 313 -7.22 8.00 1.70
N ALA A 314 -7.04 9.14 2.34
CA ALA A 314 -5.74 9.45 2.93
C ALA A 314 -5.41 8.46 4.05
N VAL A 315 -4.15 8.09 4.14
CA VAL A 315 -3.58 7.25 5.18
C VAL A 315 -2.74 8.12 6.12
N VAL A 316 -2.86 7.91 7.42
CA VAL A 316 -1.93 8.46 8.43
C VAL A 316 -1.40 7.32 9.28
N ALA A 317 -0.08 7.19 9.32
CA ALA A 317 0.61 6.18 10.11
C ALA A 317 1.64 6.83 11.03
N THR A 318 1.80 6.26 12.24
CA THR A 318 2.91 6.60 13.13
C THR A 318 3.94 5.48 13.09
N VAL A 319 5.21 5.86 13.13
CA VAL A 319 6.36 4.96 13.10
C VAL A 319 7.31 5.37 14.23
N PHE A 320 7.78 4.41 15.00
CA PHE A 320 8.76 4.63 16.04
C PHE A 320 10.17 4.38 15.54
N VAL A 321 11.04 5.35 15.78
CA VAL A 321 12.48 5.27 15.51
C VAL A 321 13.18 4.97 16.83
N THR A 322 13.77 3.79 16.93
CA THR A 322 14.55 3.37 18.10
C THR A 322 15.97 3.93 17.99
N GLY A 323 16.50 4.48 19.07
CA GLY A 323 17.85 5.04 19.13
C GLY A 323 17.90 6.48 19.63
N PRO A 324 19.09 7.00 19.98
CA PRO A 324 19.21 8.35 20.47
C PRO A 324 18.81 9.36 19.41
N THR A 325 18.00 10.34 19.81
CA THR A 325 17.72 11.51 18.96
C THR A 325 19.05 12.18 18.63
N PRO A 326 19.41 12.36 17.33
CA PRO A 326 20.65 13.07 17.02
C PRO A 326 20.57 14.47 17.65
N PRO A 327 21.64 14.95 18.29
CA PRO A 327 21.66 16.30 18.81
C PRO A 327 21.39 17.29 17.67
N PRO A 328 20.67 18.39 17.90
CA PRO A 328 20.46 19.41 16.89
C PRO A 328 21.83 19.86 16.39
N ARG A 329 22.11 19.65 15.11
CA ARG A 329 23.36 20.15 14.52
C ARG A 329 23.31 21.67 14.64
N SER A 330 24.17 22.22 15.49
CA SER A 330 24.38 23.67 15.58
C SER A 330 24.62 24.19 14.17
N GLY A 331 23.79 25.17 13.75
CA GLY A 331 23.86 25.73 12.40
C GLY A 331 25.27 26.25 12.10
N ALA A 332 25.96 25.56 11.23
CA ALA A 332 27.10 26.14 10.51
C ALA A 332 26.49 27.14 9.52
N VAL A 333 26.59 28.42 9.85
CA VAL A 333 26.36 29.52 8.91
C VAL A 333 27.28 29.28 7.72
N PRO A 334 26.80 29.25 6.46
CA PRO A 334 27.68 29.18 5.30
C PRO A 334 28.51 30.47 5.29
N LYS A 335 29.84 30.34 5.37
CA LYS A 335 30.71 31.44 5.03
C LYS A 335 30.54 31.67 3.52
N THR A 336 30.01 32.82 3.19
CA THR A 336 30.07 33.38 1.84
C THR A 336 31.53 33.64 1.50
N GLU A 337 32.07 32.93 0.51
CA GLU A 337 33.14 33.41 -0.40
C GLU A 337 32.62 33.41 -1.84
#